data_0ee110431590bab84cb201da4a110aee
#
_entry.id   0ee110431590bab84cb201da4a110aee
#
_cell.length_a   1.000
_cell.length_b   1.000
_cell.length_c   1.000
_cell.angle_alpha   90.00
_cell.angle_beta   90.00
_cell.angle_gamma   90.00
#
_symmetry.space_group_name_H-M   'P 1'
#
loop_
_entity.id
_entity.type
_entity.pdbx_description
1 polymer ?
#
loop_
_entity_poly.entity_id
_entity_poly.type
_entity_poly.pdbx_seq_one_letter_code
_entity_poly.pdbx_strand_id
1 'polypeptide(L)'
;KHFITRSKLTIIFILLIILIDQLIKIFAISITNNGSIEIIKGVLNFTYVKNTGGALQIGSDASTFLLINIIVIFLLIRFLIVNREKVDVKASVALSFILAGGISNLIDRIFRGEVVNFIDISPLVSFPKFNFADICIVVGWILFAFSAAILTSEQLKERKEKINKNKMLREKIEKKHSDLNKNEIENNNESTDNGKNKKRCD
;
A
#
# COMPACT_ATOMS: atom_id res chain seq x y z
N LYS A 1 -7.44 -23.99 1.92
CA LYS A 1 -6.11 -24.41 1.37
C LYS A 1 -5.35 -23.24 0.72
N HIS A 2 -5.94 -22.42 -0.12
CA HIS A 2 -5.26 -21.29 -0.79
C HIS A 2 -4.65 -20.26 0.17
N PHE A 3 -5.27 -19.98 1.32
CA PHE A 3 -4.80 -19.02 2.29
C PHE A 3 -3.48 -19.45 2.98
N ILE A 4 -3.41 -20.70 3.43
CA ILE A 4 -2.21 -21.25 4.10
C ILE A 4 -1.01 -21.26 3.13
N THR A 5 -1.24 -21.57 1.86
CA THR A 5 -0.22 -21.55 0.80
C THR A 5 0.31 -20.13 0.58
N ARG A 6 -0.58 -19.11 0.54
CA ARG A 6 -0.22 -17.71 0.35
C ARG A 6 0.65 -17.19 1.50
N SER A 7 0.28 -17.48 2.74
CA SER A 7 1.08 -17.06 3.91
C SER A 7 2.46 -17.71 3.92
N LYS A 8 2.57 -18.98 3.53
CA LYS A 8 3.86 -19.68 3.42
C LYS A 8 4.76 -19.03 2.34
N LEU A 9 4.21 -18.73 1.18
CA LEU A 9 4.96 -18.07 0.09
C LEU A 9 5.44 -16.68 0.51
N THR A 10 4.62 -15.92 1.23
CA THR A 10 5.00 -14.60 1.76
C THR A 10 6.18 -14.72 2.73
N ILE A 11 6.15 -15.67 3.64
CA ILE A 11 7.24 -15.91 4.60
C ILE A 11 8.51 -16.32 3.87
N ILE A 12 8.42 -17.25 2.92
CA ILE A 12 9.58 -17.69 2.11
C ILE A 12 10.19 -16.50 1.36
N PHE A 13 9.35 -15.63 0.79
CA PHE A 13 9.79 -14.43 0.08
C PHE A 13 10.52 -13.45 1.00
N ILE A 14 10.00 -13.20 2.20
CA ILE A 14 10.67 -12.37 3.21
C ILE A 14 12.04 -12.95 3.59
N LEU A 15 12.08 -14.25 3.89
CA LEU A 15 13.34 -14.92 4.26
C LEU A 15 14.37 -14.87 3.13
N LEU A 16 13.93 -15.01 1.89
CA LEU A 16 14.82 -14.93 0.73
C LEU A 16 15.44 -13.54 0.58
N ILE A 17 14.66 -12.47 0.71
CA ILE A 17 15.16 -11.08 0.66
C ILE A 17 16.17 -10.84 1.78
N ILE A 18 15.86 -11.28 3.01
CA ILE A 18 16.78 -11.14 4.15
C ILE A 18 18.09 -11.87 3.88
N LEU A 19 18.01 -13.11 3.38
CA LEU A 19 19.19 -13.91 3.06
C LEU A 19 20.05 -13.21 1.99
N ILE A 20 19.43 -12.73 0.91
CA ILE A 20 20.13 -12.02 -0.15
C ILE A 20 20.83 -10.77 0.40
N ASP A 21 20.13 -9.94 1.18
CA ASP A 21 20.72 -8.72 1.75
C ASP A 21 21.90 -9.04 2.66
N GLN A 22 21.77 -10.03 3.55
CA GLN A 22 22.85 -10.43 4.45
C GLN A 22 24.06 -10.99 3.71
N LEU A 23 23.84 -11.78 2.65
CA LEU A 23 24.94 -12.28 1.80
C LEU A 23 25.65 -11.15 1.06
N ILE A 24 24.91 -10.20 0.49
CA ILE A 24 25.48 -9.03 -0.18
C ILE A 24 26.30 -8.18 0.82
N LYS A 25 25.80 -7.98 2.03
CA LYS A 25 26.52 -7.25 3.09
C LYS A 25 27.83 -7.92 3.48
N ILE A 26 27.81 -9.25 3.68
CA ILE A 26 29.03 -10.03 3.97
C ILE A 26 30.03 -9.89 2.82
N PHE A 27 29.54 -10.04 1.58
CA PHE A 27 30.38 -9.87 0.39
C PHE A 27 30.96 -8.46 0.30
N ALA A 28 30.15 -7.42 0.48
CA ALA A 28 30.60 -6.03 0.44
C ALA A 28 31.68 -5.75 1.50
N ILE A 29 31.50 -6.23 2.72
CA ILE A 29 32.53 -6.11 3.78
C ILE A 29 33.84 -6.79 3.33
N SER A 30 33.76 -7.99 2.76
CA SER A 30 34.96 -8.77 2.38
C SER A 30 35.76 -8.11 1.26
N ILE A 31 35.10 -7.56 0.25
CA ILE A 31 35.77 -6.94 -0.91
C ILE A 31 36.29 -5.54 -0.63
N THR A 32 35.57 -4.75 0.18
CA THR A 32 35.99 -3.37 0.49
C THR A 32 37.11 -3.30 1.49
N ASN A 33 37.35 -4.38 2.27
CA ASN A 33 38.37 -4.45 3.32
C ASN A 33 38.39 -3.17 4.19
N ASN A 34 37.22 -2.69 4.59
CA ASN A 34 36.95 -1.43 5.30
C ASN A 34 37.34 -0.14 4.55
N GLY A 35 37.49 -0.20 3.23
CA GLY A 35 37.76 0.92 2.36
C GLY A 35 36.62 1.20 1.35
N SER A 36 37.01 1.76 0.21
CA SER A 36 36.13 2.04 -0.92
C SER A 36 36.68 1.45 -2.20
N ILE A 37 35.80 0.87 -3.03
CA ILE A 37 36.12 0.34 -4.36
C ILE A 37 35.21 1.02 -5.37
N GLU A 38 35.79 1.63 -6.41
CA GLU A 38 35.03 2.20 -7.51
C GLU A 38 34.52 1.08 -8.41
N ILE A 39 33.20 0.95 -8.52
CA ILE A 39 32.50 -0.03 -9.37
C ILE A 39 32.19 0.56 -10.73
N ILE A 40 31.65 1.80 -10.73
CA ILE A 40 31.37 2.56 -11.95
C ILE A 40 31.99 3.93 -11.77
N LYS A 41 32.96 4.25 -12.64
CA LYS A 41 33.75 5.47 -12.57
C LYS A 41 32.86 6.72 -12.48
N GLY A 42 33.05 7.48 -11.40
CA GLY A 42 32.32 8.71 -11.14
C GLY A 42 30.83 8.56 -10.83
N VAL A 43 30.31 7.34 -10.64
CA VAL A 43 28.89 7.07 -10.42
C VAL A 43 28.63 6.26 -9.15
N LEU A 44 29.30 5.10 -9.02
CA LEU A 44 29.00 4.12 -8.00
C LEU A 44 30.26 3.57 -7.37
N ASN A 45 30.37 3.70 -6.08
CA ASN A 45 31.38 3.02 -5.28
C ASN A 45 30.73 2.00 -4.34
N PHE A 46 31.46 0.95 -4.02
CA PHE A 46 31.21 0.16 -2.82
C PHE A 46 32.11 0.68 -1.70
N THR A 47 31.48 1.30 -0.70
CA THR A 47 32.19 1.91 0.42
C THR A 47 31.60 1.39 1.72
N TYR A 48 32.37 0.61 2.48
CA TYR A 48 31.89 0.12 3.76
C TYR A 48 31.75 1.27 4.76
N VAL A 49 30.53 1.50 5.23
CA VAL A 49 30.24 2.50 6.26
C VAL A 49 29.37 1.90 7.35
N LYS A 50 29.81 2.11 8.57
CA LYS A 50 29.10 1.77 9.79
C LYS A 50 28.04 2.83 10.08
N ASN A 51 26.77 2.46 9.99
CA ASN A 51 25.67 3.37 10.30
C ASN A 51 25.05 3.01 11.66
N THR A 52 25.46 3.73 12.68
CA THR A 52 24.91 3.60 14.04
C THR A 52 23.59 4.36 14.24
N GLY A 53 23.23 5.26 13.30
CA GLY A 53 22.03 6.08 13.35
C GLY A 53 21.02 5.73 12.25
N GLY A 54 20.11 6.64 11.94
CA GLY A 54 19.17 6.55 10.82
C GLY A 54 19.75 7.05 9.50
N ALA A 55 18.94 7.00 8.43
CA ALA A 55 19.33 7.37 7.06
C ALA A 55 19.96 8.77 6.93
N LEU A 56 19.63 9.70 7.83
CA LEU A 56 20.12 11.09 7.80
C LEU A 56 21.18 11.39 8.88
N GLN A 57 21.59 10.42 9.67
CA GLN A 57 22.54 10.58 10.80
C GLN A 57 22.15 11.73 11.76
N ILE A 58 20.87 12.06 11.84
CA ILE A 58 20.37 13.19 12.63
C ILE A 58 20.19 12.75 14.09
N GLY A 59 21.13 13.09 14.96
CA GLY A 59 20.95 13.42 16.37
C GLY A 59 20.42 12.37 17.34
N SER A 60 20.13 11.12 16.97
CA SER A 60 19.67 10.08 17.88
C SER A 60 20.69 8.95 18.01
N ASP A 61 20.77 8.42 19.21
CA ASP A 61 21.63 7.27 19.52
C ASP A 61 21.16 5.98 18.85
N ALA A 62 22.05 5.01 18.70
CA ALA A 62 21.77 3.72 18.09
C ALA A 62 20.60 2.99 18.75
N SER A 63 20.39 3.16 20.07
CA SER A 63 19.33 2.55 20.85
C SER A 63 17.95 3.06 20.44
N THR A 64 17.83 4.36 20.18
CA THR A 64 16.57 4.98 19.72
C THR A 64 16.17 4.44 18.35
N PHE A 65 17.10 4.33 17.40
CA PHE A 65 16.81 3.76 16.08
C PHE A 65 16.48 2.26 16.15
N LEU A 66 17.13 1.51 17.02
CA LEU A 66 16.80 0.11 17.27
C LEU A 66 15.36 -0.02 17.76
N LEU A 67 14.97 0.78 18.75
CA LEU A 67 13.62 0.76 19.32
C LEU A 67 12.56 1.14 18.28
N ILE A 68 12.77 2.20 17.52
CA ILE A 68 11.85 2.63 16.45
C ILE A 68 11.69 1.51 15.42
N ASN A 69 12.78 0.87 14.99
CA ASN A 69 12.73 -0.21 14.03
C ASN A 69 11.90 -1.40 14.55
N ILE A 70 12.11 -1.79 15.81
CA ILE A 70 11.32 -2.86 16.46
C ILE A 70 9.82 -2.51 16.48
N ILE A 71 9.49 -1.28 16.88
CA ILE A 71 8.09 -0.82 16.94
C ILE A 71 7.46 -0.86 15.55
N VAL A 72 8.13 -0.33 14.52
CA VAL A 72 7.62 -0.33 13.15
C VAL A 72 7.40 -1.75 12.62
N ILE A 73 8.37 -2.65 12.82
CA ILE A 73 8.24 -4.06 12.42
C ILE A 73 7.06 -4.71 13.13
N PHE A 74 6.92 -4.51 14.44
CA PHE A 74 5.81 -5.04 15.22
C PHE A 74 4.45 -4.55 14.69
N LEU A 75 4.32 -3.25 14.42
CA LEU A 75 3.09 -2.66 13.88
C LEU A 75 2.75 -3.22 12.49
N LEU A 76 3.75 -3.41 11.62
CA LEU A 76 3.56 -4.00 10.29
C LEU A 76 3.13 -5.46 10.37
N ILE A 77 3.75 -6.26 11.24
CA ILE A 77 3.36 -7.66 11.46
C ILE A 77 1.92 -7.72 11.99
N ARG A 78 1.60 -6.91 13.02
CA ARG A 78 0.24 -6.81 13.56
C ARG A 78 -0.76 -6.41 12.48
N PHE A 79 -0.45 -5.42 11.66
CA PHE A 79 -1.30 -4.98 10.57
C PHE A 79 -1.58 -6.12 9.58
N LEU A 80 -0.55 -6.86 9.16
CA LEU A 80 -0.69 -8.00 8.26
C LEU A 80 -1.55 -9.14 8.86
N ILE A 81 -1.38 -9.43 10.15
CA ILE A 81 -2.16 -10.47 10.83
C ILE A 81 -3.63 -10.06 10.94
N VAL A 82 -3.91 -8.85 11.40
CA VAL A 82 -5.28 -8.36 11.62
C VAL A 82 -6.05 -8.17 10.31
N ASN A 83 -5.37 -7.68 9.28
CA ASN A 83 -5.98 -7.37 7.99
C ASN A 83 -5.75 -8.44 6.91
N ARG A 84 -5.33 -9.63 7.30
CA ARG A 84 -4.94 -10.74 6.40
C ARG A 84 -5.95 -11.08 5.31
N GLU A 85 -7.24 -10.89 5.56
CA GLU A 85 -8.32 -11.18 4.61
C GLU A 85 -8.65 -9.98 3.70
N LYS A 86 -8.28 -8.78 4.11
CA LYS A 86 -8.57 -7.51 3.39
C LYS A 86 -7.43 -7.05 2.51
N VAL A 87 -6.20 -7.46 2.84
CA VAL A 87 -4.99 -7.07 2.11
C VAL A 87 -4.89 -7.91 0.84
N ASP A 88 -4.90 -7.26 -0.31
CA ASP A 88 -4.73 -7.91 -1.61
C ASP A 88 -3.31 -8.45 -1.82
N VAL A 89 -3.09 -9.19 -2.92
CA VAL A 89 -1.78 -9.78 -3.21
C VAL A 89 -0.71 -8.72 -3.41
N LYS A 90 -1.03 -7.63 -4.12
CA LYS A 90 -0.09 -6.56 -4.44
C LYS A 90 0.38 -5.86 -3.18
N ALA A 91 -0.57 -5.47 -2.31
CA ALA A 91 -0.25 -4.88 -1.02
C ALA A 91 0.52 -5.84 -0.10
N SER A 92 0.21 -7.15 -0.12
CA SER A 92 0.97 -8.16 0.64
C SER A 92 2.42 -8.25 0.19
N VAL A 93 2.68 -8.23 -1.11
CA VAL A 93 4.04 -8.23 -1.67
C VAL A 93 4.77 -6.95 -1.28
N ALA A 94 4.13 -5.79 -1.42
CA ALA A 94 4.69 -4.50 -1.03
C ALA A 94 5.11 -4.46 0.45
N LEU A 95 4.22 -4.90 1.34
CA LEU A 95 4.49 -4.97 2.77
C LEU A 95 5.57 -6.00 3.12
N SER A 96 5.69 -7.07 2.33
CA SER A 96 6.77 -8.05 2.48
C SER A 96 8.14 -7.46 2.18
N PHE A 97 8.27 -6.60 1.17
CA PHE A 97 9.50 -5.87 0.87
C PHE A 97 9.90 -4.95 2.04
N ILE A 98 8.94 -4.17 2.58
CA ILE A 98 9.19 -3.28 3.71
C ILE A 98 9.61 -4.08 4.94
N LEU A 99 8.89 -5.15 5.24
CA LEU A 99 9.14 -5.99 6.40
C LEU A 99 10.48 -6.70 6.31
N ALA A 100 10.80 -7.27 5.14
CA ALA A 100 12.07 -7.96 4.92
C ALA A 100 13.28 -7.02 5.06
N GLY A 101 13.22 -5.83 4.44
CA GLY A 101 14.28 -4.82 4.58
C GLY A 101 14.42 -4.32 6.01
N GLY A 102 13.30 -4.05 6.69
CA GLY A 102 13.29 -3.64 8.10
C GLY A 102 13.90 -4.71 9.02
N ILE A 103 13.53 -5.99 8.84
CA ILE A 103 14.08 -7.10 9.62
C ILE A 103 15.57 -7.29 9.33
N SER A 104 16.01 -7.20 8.06
CA SER A 104 17.42 -7.34 7.74
C SER A 104 18.29 -6.25 8.38
N ASN A 105 17.83 -4.99 8.38
CA ASN A 105 18.52 -3.91 9.09
C ASN A 105 18.41 -4.03 10.62
N LEU A 106 17.37 -4.68 11.15
CA LEU A 106 17.26 -5.01 12.57
C LEU A 106 18.27 -6.10 12.97
N ILE A 107 18.45 -7.13 12.14
CA ILE A 107 19.47 -8.17 12.35
C ILE A 107 20.86 -7.54 12.46
N ASP A 108 21.21 -6.62 11.57
CA ASP A 108 22.48 -5.90 11.64
C ASP A 108 22.66 -5.17 12.98
N ARG A 109 21.63 -4.43 13.43
CA ARG A 109 21.70 -3.70 14.70
C ARG A 109 21.83 -4.60 15.92
N ILE A 110 21.15 -5.76 15.93
CA ILE A 110 21.22 -6.72 17.05
C ILE A 110 22.57 -7.40 17.09
N PHE A 111 23.09 -7.87 15.95
CA PHE A 111 24.28 -8.72 15.93
C PHE A 111 25.60 -7.95 15.69
N ARG A 112 25.55 -6.79 15.03
CA ARG A 112 26.73 -5.96 14.69
C ARG A 112 26.75 -4.63 15.46
N GLY A 113 25.65 -4.24 16.09
CA GLY A 113 25.49 -2.93 16.75
C GLY A 113 25.26 -1.77 15.76
N GLU A 114 25.29 -2.01 14.47
CA GLU A 114 25.25 -1.02 13.40
C GLU A 114 24.67 -1.61 12.13
N VAL A 115 24.16 -0.77 11.22
CA VAL A 115 23.72 -1.22 9.89
C VAL A 115 24.87 -1.10 8.90
N VAL A 116 25.10 -2.16 8.14
CA VAL A 116 26.11 -2.20 7.07
C VAL A 116 25.56 -1.51 5.83
N ASN A 117 26.09 -0.32 5.53
CA ASN A 117 25.84 0.41 4.30
C ASN A 117 27.05 0.33 3.38
N PHE A 118 26.82 0.03 2.10
CA PHE A 118 27.91 -0.19 1.15
C PHE A 118 27.67 0.44 -0.23
N ILE A 119 26.45 0.81 -0.59
CA ILE A 119 26.12 1.47 -1.86
C ILE A 119 26.37 2.96 -1.69
N ASP A 120 27.35 3.48 -2.43
CA ASP A 120 27.77 4.86 -2.38
C ASP A 120 27.66 5.51 -3.77
N ILE A 121 26.66 6.37 -3.93
CA ILE A 121 26.43 7.16 -5.15
C ILE A 121 26.90 8.61 -4.98
N SER A 122 27.65 8.92 -3.94
CA SER A 122 28.14 10.27 -3.66
C SER A 122 29.04 10.86 -4.76
N PRO A 123 29.71 10.08 -5.64
CA PRO A 123 30.39 10.66 -6.79
C PRO A 123 29.45 11.33 -7.80
N LEU A 124 28.20 10.88 -7.90
CA LEU A 124 27.19 11.41 -8.81
C LEU A 124 26.32 12.48 -8.14
N VAL A 125 25.84 12.19 -6.92
CA VAL A 125 24.92 13.04 -6.16
C VAL A 125 25.18 12.88 -4.67
N SER A 126 25.21 13.98 -3.92
CA SER A 126 25.39 13.94 -2.46
C SER A 126 24.19 13.23 -1.82
N PHE A 127 24.38 11.95 -1.51
CA PHE A 127 23.36 11.08 -0.93
C PHE A 127 24.00 10.18 0.16
N PRO A 128 23.30 9.91 1.26
CA PRO A 128 23.78 8.99 2.28
C PRO A 128 23.99 7.58 1.69
N LYS A 129 25.01 6.88 2.17
CA LYS A 129 25.25 5.49 1.77
C LYS A 129 24.14 4.61 2.30
N PHE A 130 23.76 3.60 1.51
CA PHE A 130 22.62 2.73 1.78
C PHE A 130 22.96 1.27 1.43
N ASN A 131 21.99 0.38 1.61
CA ASN A 131 22.14 -1.05 1.35
C ASN A 131 20.96 -1.63 0.57
N PHE A 132 20.99 -2.92 0.27
CA PHE A 132 19.92 -3.57 -0.47
C PHE A 132 18.59 -3.60 0.31
N ALA A 133 18.64 -3.76 1.64
CA ALA A 133 17.45 -3.71 2.48
C ALA A 133 16.74 -2.33 2.40
N ASP A 134 17.50 -1.24 2.32
CA ASP A 134 16.94 0.11 2.17
C ASP A 134 16.24 0.27 0.81
N ILE A 135 16.80 -0.29 -0.27
CA ILE A 135 16.14 -0.35 -1.59
C ILE A 135 14.81 -1.11 -1.47
N CYS A 136 14.81 -2.27 -0.80
CA CYS A 136 13.59 -3.05 -0.60
C CYS A 136 12.53 -2.25 0.15
N ILE A 137 12.89 -1.51 1.20
CA ILE A 137 11.96 -0.66 1.93
C ILE A 137 11.34 0.40 1.01
N VAL A 138 12.15 1.11 0.23
CA VAL A 138 11.69 2.16 -0.69
C VAL A 138 10.78 1.58 -1.78
N VAL A 139 11.19 0.50 -2.42
CA VAL A 139 10.38 -0.22 -3.43
C VAL A 139 9.06 -0.68 -2.82
N GLY A 140 9.10 -1.24 -1.62
CA GLY A 140 7.91 -1.65 -0.90
C GLY A 140 6.92 -0.51 -0.66
N TRP A 141 7.39 0.66 -0.23
CA TRP A 141 6.54 1.84 -0.05
C TRP A 141 5.93 2.34 -1.36
N ILE A 142 6.70 2.37 -2.45
CA ILE A 142 6.21 2.76 -3.78
C ILE A 142 5.10 1.79 -4.24
N LEU A 143 5.34 0.48 -4.13
CA LEU A 143 4.37 -0.55 -4.51
C LEU A 143 3.10 -0.48 -3.65
N PHE A 144 3.24 -0.20 -2.35
CA PHE A 144 2.12 -0.06 -1.43
C PHE A 144 1.27 1.15 -1.77
N ALA A 145 1.90 2.31 -2.01
CA ALA A 145 1.20 3.53 -2.42
C ALA A 145 0.45 3.33 -3.75
N PHE A 146 1.07 2.65 -4.72
CA PHE A 146 0.45 2.33 -6.00
C PHE A 146 -0.75 1.38 -5.84
N SER A 147 -0.62 0.33 -5.01
CA SER A 147 -1.74 -0.58 -4.70
C SER A 147 -2.89 0.16 -4.03
N ALA A 148 -2.62 1.03 -3.06
CA ALA A 148 -3.63 1.84 -2.38
C ALA A 148 -4.36 2.79 -3.35
N ALA A 149 -3.63 3.42 -4.28
CA ALA A 149 -4.22 4.31 -5.29
C ALA A 149 -5.19 3.56 -6.22
N ILE A 150 -4.82 2.35 -6.67
CA ILE A 150 -5.69 1.51 -7.51
C ILE A 150 -6.97 1.16 -6.76
N LEU A 151 -6.87 0.64 -5.53
CA LEU A 151 -8.03 0.25 -4.72
C LEU A 151 -8.98 1.42 -4.48
N THR A 152 -8.44 2.60 -4.17
CA THR A 152 -9.23 3.81 -3.98
C THR A 152 -9.97 4.20 -5.27
N SER A 153 -9.31 4.10 -6.43
CA SER A 153 -9.93 4.43 -7.73
C SER A 153 -11.07 3.49 -8.10
N GLU A 154 -10.93 2.19 -7.81
CA GLU A 154 -11.97 1.18 -8.03
C GLU A 154 -13.18 1.43 -7.12
N GLN A 155 -12.96 1.69 -5.84
CA GLN A 155 -14.03 2.01 -4.89
C GLN A 155 -14.79 3.29 -5.28
N LEU A 156 -14.09 4.30 -5.80
CA LEU A 156 -14.72 5.54 -6.28
C LEU A 156 -15.58 5.30 -7.53
N LYS A 157 -15.15 4.43 -8.45
CA LYS A 157 -15.95 4.03 -9.62
C LYS A 157 -17.22 3.31 -9.20
N GLU A 158 -17.12 2.31 -8.34
CA GLU A 158 -18.28 1.58 -7.83
C GLU A 158 -19.28 2.49 -7.09
N ARG A 159 -18.77 3.44 -6.29
CA ARG A 159 -19.63 4.44 -5.63
C ARG A 159 -20.39 5.31 -6.64
N LYS A 160 -19.71 5.81 -7.68
CA LYS A 160 -20.35 6.61 -8.73
C LYS A 160 -21.43 5.81 -9.47
N GLU A 161 -21.16 4.56 -9.81
CA GLU A 161 -22.13 3.68 -10.45
C GLU A 161 -23.38 3.43 -9.58
N LYS A 162 -23.18 3.16 -8.28
CA LYS A 162 -24.30 3.00 -7.32
C LYS A 162 -25.14 4.29 -7.21
N ILE A 163 -24.50 5.46 -7.15
CA ILE A 163 -25.20 6.76 -7.09
C ILE A 163 -26.02 6.97 -8.37
N ASN A 164 -25.45 6.74 -9.55
CA ASN A 164 -26.14 6.88 -10.82
C ASN A 164 -27.34 5.94 -10.93
N LYS A 165 -27.16 4.67 -10.53
CA LYS A 165 -28.25 3.68 -10.51
C LYS A 165 -29.42 4.13 -9.61
N ASN A 166 -29.09 4.62 -8.42
CA ASN A 166 -30.11 5.12 -7.49
C ASN A 166 -30.82 6.37 -8.02
N LYS A 167 -30.11 7.27 -8.71
CA LYS A 167 -30.72 8.45 -9.36
C LYS A 167 -31.69 8.03 -10.44
N MET A 168 -31.29 7.15 -11.34
CA MET A 168 -32.19 6.62 -12.40
C MET A 168 -33.43 5.90 -11.84
N LEU A 169 -33.27 5.20 -10.71
CA LEU A 169 -34.40 4.54 -10.06
C LEU A 169 -35.40 5.56 -9.48
N ARG A 170 -34.90 6.61 -8.85
CA ARG A 170 -35.74 7.73 -8.34
C ARG A 170 -36.53 8.41 -9.47
N GLU A 171 -35.86 8.75 -10.57
CA GLU A 171 -36.50 9.37 -11.75
C GLU A 171 -37.61 8.48 -12.33
N LYS A 172 -37.41 7.15 -12.38
CA LYS A 172 -38.43 6.19 -12.82
C LYS A 172 -39.63 6.15 -11.87
N ILE A 173 -39.40 6.20 -10.55
CA ILE A 173 -40.44 6.19 -9.54
C ILE A 173 -41.26 7.51 -9.64
N GLU A 174 -40.60 8.66 -9.73
CA GLU A 174 -41.26 9.96 -9.87
C GLU A 174 -42.12 10.01 -11.14
N LYS A 175 -41.58 9.51 -12.27
CA LYS A 175 -42.37 9.44 -13.52
C LYS A 175 -43.59 8.54 -13.37
N LYS A 176 -43.46 7.38 -12.75
CA LYS A 176 -44.56 6.46 -12.49
C LYS A 176 -45.65 7.09 -11.59
N HIS A 177 -45.23 7.82 -10.55
CA HIS A 177 -46.17 8.57 -9.68
C HIS A 177 -46.87 9.69 -10.45
N SER A 178 -46.16 10.42 -11.30
CA SER A 178 -46.76 11.45 -12.16
C SER A 178 -47.80 10.87 -13.12
N ASP A 179 -47.50 9.72 -13.74
CA ASP A 179 -48.42 9.07 -14.67
C ASP A 179 -49.68 8.52 -13.94
N LEU A 180 -49.53 7.96 -12.73
CA LEU A 180 -50.64 7.52 -11.91
C LEU A 180 -51.55 8.67 -11.50
N ASN A 181 -51.00 9.78 -11.05
CA ASN A 181 -51.79 10.98 -10.69
C ASN A 181 -52.54 11.54 -11.89
N LYS A 182 -51.96 11.55 -13.10
CA LYS A 182 -52.69 11.98 -14.31
C LYS A 182 -53.89 11.08 -14.61
N ASN A 183 -53.70 9.77 -14.55
CA ASN A 183 -54.80 8.81 -14.81
C ASN A 183 -55.91 8.93 -13.75
N GLU A 184 -55.60 9.19 -12.47
CA GLU A 184 -56.64 9.44 -11.44
C GLU A 184 -57.42 10.71 -11.68
N ILE A 185 -56.77 11.78 -12.14
CA ILE A 185 -57.42 13.05 -12.48
C ILE A 185 -58.35 12.89 -13.69
N GLU A 186 -57.90 12.17 -14.75
CA GLU A 186 -58.71 11.89 -15.93
C GLU A 186 -59.96 11.05 -15.59
N ASN A 187 -59.80 9.97 -14.81
CA ASN A 187 -60.91 9.12 -14.38
C ASN A 187 -61.95 9.89 -13.50
N ASN A 188 -61.47 10.78 -12.63
CA ASN A 188 -62.38 11.62 -11.82
C ASN A 188 -63.13 12.66 -12.66
N ASN A 189 -62.53 13.19 -13.71
CA ASN A 189 -63.18 14.13 -14.62
C ASN A 189 -64.27 13.45 -15.50
N GLU A 190 -63.99 12.22 -15.99
CA GLU A 190 -64.98 11.43 -16.73
C GLU A 190 -66.20 11.02 -15.86
N SER A 191 -65.96 10.68 -14.59
CA SER A 191 -67.03 10.32 -13.65
C SER A 191 -67.91 11.52 -13.30
N THR A 192 -67.37 12.75 -13.26
CA THR A 192 -68.09 13.97 -12.99
C THR A 192 -68.91 14.45 -14.21
N ASP A 193 -68.45 14.20 -15.44
CA ASP A 193 -69.15 14.60 -16.68
C ASP A 193 -70.34 13.66 -17.01
N ASN A 194 -70.18 12.36 -16.77
CA ASN A 194 -71.26 11.38 -16.87
C ASN A 194 -72.33 11.56 -15.82
N GLY A 195 -72.03 12.14 -14.65
CA GLY A 195 -73.05 12.52 -13.62
C GLY A 195 -73.86 13.75 -13.97
N LYS A 196 -73.34 14.70 -14.77
CA LYS A 196 -74.08 15.89 -15.25
C LYS A 196 -75.00 15.61 -16.40
N ASN A 197 -74.64 14.64 -17.29
CA ASN A 197 -75.53 14.30 -18.41
C ASN A 197 -76.74 13.46 -17.99
N LYS A 198 -76.69 12.76 -16.84
CA LYS A 198 -77.85 12.02 -16.34
C LYS A 198 -78.94 12.90 -15.65
N LYS A 199 -78.62 14.14 -15.31
CA LYS A 199 -79.58 15.10 -14.70
C LYS A 199 -80.25 16.03 -15.70
N ARG A 200 -80.07 15.82 -17.00
CA ARG A 200 -80.72 16.67 -18.08
C ARG A 200 -81.79 15.93 -18.88
N CYS A 201 -82.23 14.78 -18.46
CA CYS A 201 -83.22 13.94 -19.12
C CYS A 201 -84.40 13.60 -18.19
N ASP A 202 -84.76 14.51 -17.22
CA ASP A 202 -85.98 14.41 -16.47
C ASP A 202 -86.75 15.74 -16.59
#